data_6205d2dfe1189aa2516b5068d3175a03
#
_entry.id   6205d2dfe1189aa2516b5068d3175a03
#
_cell.length_a   1.000
_cell.length_b   1.000
_cell.length_c   1.000
_cell.angle_alpha   90.00
_cell.angle_beta   90.00
_cell.angle_gamma   90.00
#
_symmetry.space_group_name_H-M   'P 1'
#
loop_
_entity.id
_entity.type
_entity.pdbx_description
1 polymer ?
#
loop_
_entity_poly.entity_id
_entity_poly.type
_entity_poly.pdbx_seq_one_letter_code
_entity_poly.pdbx_strand_id
1 'polypeptide(L)'
;RYGIVSSKRKPDATHNYGYHRERFVWSLISANGVFFLGSGLSISHGVNALTATGGPQAAENPEISLAILGASLALEAYSGYVAYDALKLNAIDRGMTIMQFIKSGRDPTSVSVLAEDAAAVAGCAVAGAAILAAKVTGVHAFDAAGSICIGGLLGVTAMYLINSNRLMLLGKSLGQDKMSLLNEKMRKDPVVSEVYLAKSEELGPGTFRYAAELEFD
;
A
#
# COMPACT_ATOMS: atom_id res chain seq x y z
N ARG A 1 -0.14 0.26 11.92
CA ARG A 1 -0.90 1.01 12.97
C ARG A 1 -0.09 2.13 13.61
N TYR A 2 1.20 1.92 13.94
CA TYR A 2 2.05 2.95 14.58
C TYR A 2 2.10 4.25 13.76
N GLY A 3 2.39 4.17 12.46
CA GLY A 3 2.46 5.33 11.58
C GLY A 3 1.16 6.14 11.50
N ILE A 4 0.00 5.47 11.57
CA ILE A 4 -1.31 6.15 11.59
C ILE A 4 -1.52 6.90 12.91
N VAL A 5 -1.11 6.32 14.04
CA VAL A 5 -1.22 6.97 15.36
C VAL A 5 -0.26 8.16 15.43
N SER A 6 0.99 7.97 15.02
CA SER A 6 2.01 9.02 15.01
C SER A 6 1.63 10.19 14.09
N SER A 7 1.02 9.92 12.94
CA SER A 7 0.58 10.95 11.99
C SER A 7 -0.52 11.88 12.51
N LYS A 8 -1.22 11.49 13.60
CA LYS A 8 -2.27 12.32 14.24
C LYS A 8 -1.73 13.29 15.29
N ARG A 9 -0.43 13.30 15.56
CA ARG A 9 0.19 14.24 16.49
C ARG A 9 -0.01 15.67 15.99
N LYS A 10 -0.29 16.57 16.95
CA LYS A 10 -0.48 17.99 16.66
C LYS A 10 0.82 18.63 16.19
N PRO A 11 0.73 19.72 15.38
CA PRO A 11 1.89 20.55 15.07
C PRO A 11 2.60 21.05 16.32
N ASP A 12 3.92 21.18 16.25
CA ASP A 12 4.78 21.75 17.29
C ASP A 12 5.83 22.68 16.67
N ALA A 13 6.73 23.21 17.50
CA ALA A 13 7.78 24.12 17.06
C ALA A 13 8.77 23.50 16.06
N THR A 14 8.93 22.17 16.07
CA THR A 14 9.83 21.46 15.16
C THR A 14 9.12 21.03 13.87
N HIS A 15 7.82 20.79 13.93
CA HIS A 15 6.99 20.32 12.81
C HIS A 15 5.73 21.17 12.70
N ASN A 16 5.89 22.39 12.18
CA ASN A 16 4.83 23.39 12.09
C ASN A 16 3.59 22.93 11.30
N TYR A 17 3.74 22.01 10.37
CA TYR A 17 2.63 21.42 9.60
C TYR A 17 2.14 20.07 10.17
N GLY A 18 2.64 19.68 11.38
CA GLY A 18 2.31 18.41 12.02
C GLY A 18 3.03 17.21 11.42
N TYR A 19 2.59 16.03 11.82
CA TYR A 19 3.25 14.76 11.53
C TYR A 19 2.51 13.91 10.49
N HIS A 20 1.71 14.52 9.63
CA HIS A 20 0.84 13.81 8.67
C HIS A 20 1.60 12.82 7.76
N ARG A 21 2.86 13.09 7.44
CA ARG A 21 3.72 12.27 6.58
C ARG A 21 4.30 11.04 7.27
N GLU A 22 4.29 10.97 8.59
CA GLU A 22 4.80 9.83 9.36
C GLU A 22 4.17 8.49 8.91
N ARG A 23 2.89 8.52 8.56
CA ARG A 23 2.20 7.33 8.04
C ARG A 23 2.85 6.74 6.78
N PHE A 24 3.32 7.60 5.89
CA PHE A 24 3.96 7.19 4.63
C PHE A 24 5.39 6.70 4.87
N VAL A 25 6.10 7.29 5.83
CA VAL A 25 7.44 6.84 6.24
C VAL A 25 7.36 5.42 6.80
N TRP A 26 6.46 5.18 7.75
CA TRP A 26 6.28 3.86 8.36
C TRP A 26 5.76 2.82 7.37
N SER A 27 4.88 3.21 6.46
CA SER A 27 4.44 2.34 5.37
C SER A 27 5.57 2.00 4.40
N LEU A 28 6.46 2.96 4.11
CA LEU A 28 7.65 2.73 3.27
C LEU A 28 8.63 1.75 3.95
N ILE A 29 8.85 1.89 5.26
CA ILE A 29 9.68 0.97 6.05
C ILE A 29 9.10 -0.44 6.01
N SER A 30 7.78 -0.57 6.22
CA SER A 30 7.08 -1.86 6.13
C SER A 30 7.22 -2.49 4.74
N ALA A 31 6.98 -1.70 3.67
CA ALA A 31 7.10 -2.19 2.29
C ALA A 31 8.52 -2.68 1.95
N ASN A 32 9.57 -1.99 2.45
CA ASN A 32 10.94 -2.47 2.32
C ASN A 32 11.16 -3.78 3.10
N GLY A 33 10.57 -3.92 4.29
CA GLY A 33 10.58 -5.18 5.03
C GLY A 33 9.95 -6.32 4.24
N VAL A 34 8.77 -6.10 3.64
CA VAL A 34 8.10 -7.09 2.78
C VAL A 34 8.96 -7.43 1.56
N PHE A 35 9.63 -6.44 0.96
CA PHE A 35 10.51 -6.67 -0.20
C PHE A 35 11.70 -7.56 0.15
N PHE A 36 12.47 -7.22 1.17
CA PHE A 36 13.70 -7.96 1.49
C PHE A 36 13.42 -9.26 2.25
N LEU A 37 12.58 -9.20 3.29
CA LEU A 37 12.32 -10.37 4.14
C LEU A 37 11.22 -11.26 3.54
N GLY A 38 10.15 -10.68 3.01
CA GLY A 38 9.07 -11.46 2.40
C GLY A 38 9.49 -12.04 1.05
N SER A 39 9.73 -11.17 0.07
CA SER A 39 10.07 -11.57 -1.30
C SER A 39 11.46 -12.22 -1.38
N GLY A 40 12.48 -11.56 -0.82
CA GLY A 40 13.86 -12.03 -0.92
C GLY A 40 14.07 -13.41 -0.29
N LEU A 41 13.58 -13.63 0.93
CA LEU A 41 13.69 -14.92 1.60
C LEU A 41 12.86 -16.02 0.91
N SER A 42 11.65 -15.71 0.44
CA SER A 42 10.80 -16.68 -0.26
C SER A 42 11.43 -17.15 -1.57
N ILE A 43 11.98 -16.23 -2.37
CA ILE A 43 12.69 -16.58 -3.61
C ILE A 43 13.96 -17.38 -3.29
N SER A 44 14.76 -16.92 -2.32
CA SER A 44 15.98 -17.61 -1.90
C SER A 44 15.68 -19.02 -1.42
N HIS A 45 14.63 -19.21 -0.60
CA HIS A 45 14.20 -20.53 -0.14
C HIS A 45 13.81 -21.43 -1.33
N GLY A 46 12.97 -20.95 -2.24
CA GLY A 46 12.55 -21.73 -3.39
C GLY A 46 13.69 -22.10 -4.33
N VAL A 47 14.60 -21.16 -4.61
CA VAL A 47 15.80 -21.44 -5.45
C VAL A 47 16.73 -22.44 -4.76
N ASN A 48 17.01 -22.25 -3.47
CA ASN A 48 17.86 -23.18 -2.72
C ASN A 48 17.26 -24.59 -2.67
N ALA A 49 15.93 -24.71 -2.48
CA ALA A 49 15.25 -26.00 -2.49
C ALA A 49 15.35 -26.71 -3.84
N LEU A 50 15.31 -25.97 -4.97
CA LEU A 50 15.45 -26.55 -6.31
C LEU A 50 16.90 -26.93 -6.66
N THR A 51 17.89 -26.22 -6.10
CA THR A 51 19.31 -26.41 -6.43
C THR A 51 20.08 -27.30 -5.44
N ALA A 52 19.47 -27.64 -4.30
CA ALA A 52 20.09 -28.45 -3.26
C ALA A 52 20.47 -29.83 -3.77
N THR A 53 21.68 -30.31 -3.42
CA THR A 53 22.15 -31.67 -3.67
C THR A 53 21.30 -32.63 -2.84
N GLY A 54 20.35 -33.34 -3.46
CA GLY A 54 19.38 -34.21 -2.78
C GLY A 54 17.92 -33.86 -3.14
N GLY A 55 17.72 -32.74 -3.84
CA GLY A 55 16.40 -32.29 -4.27
C GLY A 55 15.58 -31.60 -3.14
N PRO A 56 14.41 -31.07 -3.49
CA PRO A 56 13.50 -30.46 -2.52
C PRO A 56 13.02 -31.49 -1.49
N GLN A 57 13.06 -31.11 -0.20
CA GLN A 57 12.61 -31.98 0.89
C GLN A 57 11.14 -31.69 1.21
N ALA A 58 10.41 -32.73 1.67
CA ALA A 58 9.05 -32.56 2.17
C ALA A 58 9.00 -31.62 3.37
N ALA A 59 7.95 -30.83 3.49
CA ALA A 59 7.65 -30.12 4.72
C ALA A 59 7.50 -31.13 5.86
N GLU A 60 8.18 -30.90 6.99
CA GLU A 60 8.17 -31.85 8.14
C GLU A 60 6.76 -32.06 8.69
N ASN A 61 5.91 -31.02 8.69
CA ASN A 61 4.55 -31.07 9.24
C ASN A 61 3.57 -30.30 8.33
N PRO A 62 3.13 -30.84 7.19
CA PRO A 62 2.28 -30.14 6.22
C PRO A 62 0.91 -29.76 6.83
N GLU A 63 0.41 -30.50 7.80
CA GLU A 63 -0.89 -30.22 8.46
C GLU A 63 -0.81 -28.98 9.34
N ILE A 64 0.29 -28.79 10.06
CA ILE A 64 0.53 -27.58 10.87
C ILE A 64 0.70 -26.38 9.95
N SER A 65 1.46 -26.54 8.86
CA SER A 65 1.64 -25.48 7.85
C SER A 65 0.32 -25.05 7.24
N LEU A 66 -0.54 -25.98 6.87
CA LEU A 66 -1.88 -25.70 6.35
C LEU A 66 -2.80 -25.03 7.38
N ALA A 67 -2.73 -25.41 8.66
CA ALA A 67 -3.50 -24.79 9.72
C ALA A 67 -3.08 -23.33 9.96
N ILE A 68 -1.78 -23.05 9.99
CA ILE A 68 -1.23 -21.69 10.11
C ILE A 68 -1.65 -20.86 8.89
N LEU A 69 -1.52 -21.44 7.70
CA LEU A 69 -1.89 -20.78 6.45
C LEU A 69 -3.39 -20.43 6.39
N GLY A 70 -4.24 -21.35 6.86
CA GLY A 70 -5.69 -21.13 6.97
C GLY A 70 -6.02 -20.00 7.95
N ALA A 71 -5.36 -19.95 9.10
CA ALA A 71 -5.53 -18.87 10.06
C ALA A 71 -5.06 -17.51 9.50
N SER A 72 -3.90 -17.47 8.82
CA SER A 72 -3.39 -16.28 8.15
C SER A 72 -4.36 -15.82 7.05
N LEU A 73 -4.82 -16.72 6.21
CA LEU A 73 -5.79 -16.44 5.16
C LEU A 73 -7.08 -15.79 5.71
N ALA A 74 -7.59 -16.30 6.83
CA ALA A 74 -8.80 -15.75 7.46
C ALA A 74 -8.57 -14.33 7.98
N LEU A 75 -7.40 -14.06 8.59
CA LEU A 75 -7.05 -12.74 9.10
C LEU A 75 -6.86 -11.73 7.96
N GLU A 76 -6.13 -12.10 6.91
CA GLU A 76 -5.87 -11.23 5.75
C GLU A 76 -7.15 -10.96 4.95
N ALA A 77 -7.99 -11.98 4.75
CA ALA A 77 -9.28 -11.82 4.09
C ALA A 77 -10.21 -10.88 4.88
N TYR A 78 -10.22 -10.98 6.21
CA TYR A 78 -10.99 -10.07 7.05
C TYR A 78 -10.46 -8.63 6.98
N SER A 79 -9.14 -8.46 7.07
CA SER A 79 -8.50 -7.14 6.93
C SER A 79 -8.79 -6.50 5.58
N GLY A 80 -8.62 -7.26 4.49
CA GLY A 80 -8.92 -6.83 3.13
C GLY A 80 -10.40 -6.48 2.92
N TYR A 81 -11.31 -7.24 3.53
CA TYR A 81 -12.74 -6.93 3.51
C TYR A 81 -13.02 -5.57 4.17
N VAL A 82 -12.45 -5.30 5.34
CA VAL A 82 -12.61 -4.02 6.04
C VAL A 82 -12.05 -2.86 5.21
N ALA A 83 -10.87 -3.04 4.59
CA ALA A 83 -10.29 -2.03 3.70
C ALA A 83 -11.14 -1.79 2.45
N TYR A 84 -11.66 -2.86 1.84
CA TYR A 84 -12.56 -2.76 0.70
C TYR A 84 -13.87 -2.03 1.03
N ASP A 85 -14.49 -2.36 2.15
CA ASP A 85 -15.74 -1.72 2.58
C ASP A 85 -15.54 -0.22 2.88
N ALA A 86 -14.44 0.14 3.52
CA ALA A 86 -14.07 1.54 3.73
C ALA A 86 -13.88 2.31 2.40
N LEU A 87 -13.23 1.71 1.40
CA LEU A 87 -13.07 2.31 0.07
C LEU A 87 -14.41 2.42 -0.66
N LYS A 88 -15.26 1.41 -0.55
CA LYS A 88 -16.61 1.39 -1.14
C LYS A 88 -17.48 2.51 -0.59
N LEU A 89 -17.55 2.66 0.73
CA LEU A 89 -18.31 3.74 1.37
C LEU A 89 -17.80 5.11 0.92
N ASN A 90 -16.49 5.32 0.95
CA ASN A 90 -15.89 6.58 0.50
C ASN A 90 -16.12 6.88 -0.99
N ALA A 91 -16.24 5.86 -1.84
CA ALA A 91 -16.57 6.01 -3.26
C ALA A 91 -18.05 6.39 -3.45
N ILE A 92 -18.97 5.71 -2.75
CA ILE A 92 -20.42 5.97 -2.79
C ILE A 92 -20.73 7.41 -2.35
N ASP A 93 -20.15 7.85 -1.23
CA ASP A 93 -20.33 9.22 -0.71
C ASP A 93 -19.95 10.31 -1.72
N ARG A 94 -19.14 9.96 -2.73
CA ARG A 94 -18.67 10.88 -3.77
C ARG A 94 -19.28 10.61 -5.16
N GLY A 95 -20.25 9.71 -5.24
CA GLY A 95 -20.90 9.33 -6.50
C GLY A 95 -19.94 8.69 -7.52
N MET A 96 -18.90 8.00 -7.04
CA MET A 96 -17.87 7.36 -7.86
C MET A 96 -17.94 5.84 -7.76
N THR A 97 -17.49 5.15 -8.81
CA THR A 97 -17.19 3.72 -8.70
C THR A 97 -15.90 3.52 -7.89
N ILE A 98 -15.74 2.35 -7.26
CA ILE A 98 -14.53 2.00 -6.48
C ILE A 98 -13.28 2.18 -7.36
N MET A 99 -13.32 1.74 -8.61
CA MET A 99 -12.18 1.87 -9.54
C MET A 99 -11.83 3.33 -9.85
N GLN A 100 -12.84 4.18 -10.03
CA GLN A 100 -12.65 5.63 -10.22
C GLN A 100 -12.07 6.26 -8.95
N PHE A 101 -12.53 5.83 -7.78
CA PHE A 101 -12.03 6.32 -6.50
C PHE A 101 -10.56 5.93 -6.29
N ILE A 102 -10.18 4.67 -6.56
CA ILE A 102 -8.79 4.19 -6.51
C ILE A 102 -7.90 5.01 -7.46
N LYS A 103 -8.32 5.14 -8.73
CA LYS A 103 -7.57 5.92 -9.75
C LYS A 103 -7.44 7.41 -9.40
N SER A 104 -8.39 7.96 -8.66
CA SER A 104 -8.33 9.37 -8.23
C SER A 104 -7.20 9.64 -7.22
N GLY A 105 -6.65 8.59 -6.60
CA GLY A 105 -5.57 8.70 -5.61
C GLY A 105 -5.95 9.46 -4.35
N ARG A 106 -7.24 9.49 -3.99
CA ARG A 106 -7.74 10.26 -2.84
C ARG A 106 -7.48 9.62 -1.48
N ASP A 107 -7.37 8.30 -1.45
CA ASP A 107 -7.02 7.55 -0.23
C ASP A 107 -5.97 6.49 -0.54
N PRO A 108 -4.72 6.90 -0.73
CA PRO A 108 -3.63 5.98 -1.07
C PRO A 108 -3.36 4.97 0.04
N THR A 109 -3.67 5.32 1.29
CA THR A 109 -3.44 4.43 2.45
C THR A 109 -4.36 3.22 2.43
N SER A 110 -5.68 3.44 2.27
CA SER A 110 -6.64 2.32 2.22
C SER A 110 -6.44 1.47 0.96
N VAL A 111 -6.06 2.09 -0.17
CA VAL A 111 -5.70 1.35 -1.39
C VAL A 111 -4.45 0.49 -1.18
N SER A 112 -3.43 1.01 -0.48
CA SER A 112 -2.21 0.25 -0.17
C SER A 112 -2.50 -0.95 0.73
N VAL A 113 -3.31 -0.76 1.79
CA VAL A 113 -3.73 -1.86 2.68
C VAL A 113 -4.49 -2.92 1.90
N LEU A 114 -5.47 -2.52 1.08
CA LEU A 114 -6.22 -3.48 0.25
C LEU A 114 -5.31 -4.25 -0.72
N ALA A 115 -4.32 -3.58 -1.33
CA ALA A 115 -3.38 -4.25 -2.24
C ALA A 115 -2.47 -5.24 -1.50
N GLU A 116 -2.01 -4.89 -0.29
CA GLU A 116 -1.20 -5.76 0.58
C GLU A 116 -1.99 -7.00 1.02
N ASP A 117 -3.20 -6.81 1.54
CA ASP A 117 -4.08 -7.90 1.98
C ASP A 117 -4.49 -8.81 0.81
N ALA A 118 -4.78 -8.24 -0.37
CA ALA A 118 -5.10 -9.02 -1.57
C ALA A 118 -3.90 -9.87 -2.03
N ALA A 119 -2.68 -9.32 -1.97
CA ALA A 119 -1.47 -10.08 -2.27
C ALA A 119 -1.22 -11.18 -1.23
N ALA A 120 -1.45 -10.92 0.06
CA ALA A 120 -1.32 -11.91 1.11
C ALA A 120 -2.32 -13.07 0.93
N VAL A 121 -3.59 -12.77 0.63
CA VAL A 121 -4.62 -13.78 0.31
C VAL A 121 -4.23 -14.62 -0.91
N ALA A 122 -3.77 -13.99 -1.99
CA ALA A 122 -3.31 -14.69 -3.18
C ALA A 122 -2.07 -15.55 -2.88
N GLY A 123 -1.12 -15.03 -2.08
CA GLY A 123 0.05 -15.77 -1.62
C GLY A 123 -0.32 -17.01 -0.80
N CYS A 124 -1.28 -16.88 0.13
CA CYS A 124 -1.80 -18.01 0.89
C CYS A 124 -2.46 -19.07 -0.01
N ALA A 125 -3.21 -18.66 -1.02
CA ALA A 125 -3.81 -19.58 -1.98
C ALA A 125 -2.76 -20.34 -2.79
N VAL A 126 -1.72 -19.64 -3.26
CA VAL A 126 -0.58 -20.27 -3.98
C VAL A 126 0.17 -21.23 -3.06
N ALA A 127 0.47 -20.84 -1.81
CA ALA A 127 1.13 -21.70 -0.83
C ALA A 127 0.33 -22.97 -0.56
N GLY A 128 -0.97 -22.84 -0.29
CA GLY A 128 -1.86 -23.97 -0.05
C GLY A 128 -1.92 -24.92 -1.24
N ALA A 129 -2.05 -24.38 -2.46
CA ALA A 129 -2.04 -25.18 -3.68
C ALA A 129 -0.71 -25.91 -3.89
N ALA A 130 0.43 -25.25 -3.63
CA ALA A 130 1.75 -25.83 -3.76
C ALA A 130 1.97 -27.00 -2.77
N ILE A 131 1.60 -26.79 -1.49
CA ILE A 131 1.70 -27.83 -0.43
C ILE A 131 0.80 -29.02 -0.80
N LEU A 132 -0.44 -28.79 -1.23
CA LEU A 132 -1.35 -29.86 -1.62
C LEU A 132 -0.86 -30.61 -2.85
N ALA A 133 -0.35 -29.91 -3.87
CA ALA A 133 0.23 -30.52 -5.05
C ALA A 133 1.44 -31.39 -4.70
N ALA A 134 2.34 -30.91 -3.85
CA ALA A 134 3.48 -31.67 -3.36
C ALA A 134 3.05 -32.94 -2.60
N LYS A 135 2.00 -32.83 -1.75
CA LYS A 135 1.45 -33.96 -0.97
C LYS A 135 0.80 -35.03 -1.87
N VAL A 136 0.04 -34.62 -2.91
CA VAL A 136 -0.68 -35.54 -3.79
C VAL A 136 0.23 -36.20 -4.81
N THR A 137 1.18 -35.45 -5.38
CA THR A 137 2.06 -35.93 -6.45
C THR A 137 3.34 -36.57 -5.94
N GLY A 138 3.74 -36.31 -4.69
CA GLY A 138 5.04 -36.69 -4.15
C GLY A 138 6.21 -35.88 -4.72
N VAL A 139 5.92 -34.82 -5.54
CA VAL A 139 6.92 -33.97 -6.18
C VAL A 139 7.09 -32.69 -5.38
N HIS A 140 8.15 -32.65 -4.56
CA HIS A 140 8.41 -31.50 -3.68
C HIS A 140 8.84 -30.23 -4.42
N ALA A 141 9.16 -30.30 -5.70
CA ALA A 141 9.43 -29.13 -6.53
C ALA A 141 8.24 -28.15 -6.63
N PHE A 142 7.00 -28.62 -6.40
CA PHE A 142 5.83 -27.73 -6.36
C PHE A 142 5.90 -26.74 -5.20
N ASP A 143 6.37 -27.16 -4.03
CA ASP A 143 6.53 -26.27 -2.88
C ASP A 143 7.60 -25.21 -3.13
N ALA A 144 8.73 -25.60 -3.70
CA ALA A 144 9.78 -24.68 -4.11
C ALA A 144 9.33 -23.67 -5.17
N ALA A 145 8.58 -24.13 -6.19
CA ALA A 145 8.00 -23.26 -7.21
C ALA A 145 6.95 -22.30 -6.60
N GLY A 146 6.12 -22.79 -5.68
CA GLY A 146 5.17 -21.98 -4.91
C GLY A 146 5.87 -20.86 -4.15
N SER A 147 6.97 -21.14 -3.47
CA SER A 147 7.78 -20.16 -2.74
C SER A 147 8.34 -19.07 -3.68
N ILE A 148 8.81 -19.43 -4.87
CA ILE A 148 9.28 -18.46 -5.87
C ILE A 148 8.11 -17.58 -6.36
N CYS A 149 6.96 -18.17 -6.67
CA CYS A 149 5.77 -17.44 -7.10
C CYS A 149 5.29 -16.43 -6.03
N ILE A 150 5.23 -16.88 -4.77
CA ILE A 150 4.87 -16.01 -3.63
C ILE A 150 5.89 -14.88 -3.48
N GLY A 151 7.18 -15.19 -3.55
CA GLY A 151 8.23 -14.18 -3.49
C GLY A 151 8.11 -13.16 -4.62
N GLY A 152 7.81 -13.59 -5.84
CA GLY A 152 7.54 -12.70 -6.98
C GLY A 152 6.33 -11.80 -6.74
N LEU A 153 5.21 -12.37 -6.26
CA LEU A 153 4.00 -11.62 -5.93
C LEU A 153 4.26 -10.55 -4.85
N LEU A 154 4.92 -10.94 -3.75
CA LEU A 154 5.29 -10.02 -2.67
C LEU A 154 6.25 -8.92 -3.17
N GLY A 155 7.20 -9.26 -4.04
CA GLY A 155 8.14 -8.31 -4.63
C GLY A 155 7.43 -7.24 -5.47
N VAL A 156 6.53 -7.64 -6.35
CA VAL A 156 5.73 -6.71 -7.17
C VAL A 156 4.86 -5.82 -6.29
N THR A 157 4.19 -6.41 -5.30
CA THR A 157 3.36 -5.65 -4.34
C THR A 157 4.19 -4.65 -3.55
N ALA A 158 5.33 -5.08 -3.01
CA ALA A 158 6.23 -4.20 -2.26
C ALA A 158 6.77 -3.05 -3.12
N MET A 159 7.14 -3.29 -4.38
CA MET A 159 7.57 -2.23 -5.31
C MET A 159 6.46 -1.21 -5.57
N TYR A 160 5.21 -1.68 -5.74
CA TYR A 160 4.04 -0.81 -5.85
C TYR A 160 3.89 0.06 -4.60
N LEU A 161 3.95 -0.54 -3.39
CA LEU A 161 3.82 0.16 -2.11
C LEU A 161 4.95 1.18 -1.90
N ILE A 162 6.20 0.80 -2.20
CA ILE A 162 7.38 1.68 -2.12
C ILE A 162 7.16 2.90 -3.02
N ASN A 163 6.78 2.70 -4.28
CA ASN A 163 6.57 3.80 -5.22
C ASN A 163 5.39 4.69 -4.80
N SER A 164 4.29 4.11 -4.33
CA SER A 164 3.12 4.84 -3.84
C SER A 164 3.48 5.74 -2.64
N ASN A 165 4.15 5.19 -1.64
CA ASN A 165 4.56 5.94 -0.46
C ASN A 165 5.61 7.01 -0.78
N ARG A 166 6.56 6.71 -1.69
CA ARG A 166 7.54 7.68 -2.18
C ARG A 166 6.86 8.90 -2.81
N LEU A 167 5.86 8.70 -3.67
CA LEU A 167 5.14 9.81 -4.30
C LEU A 167 4.41 10.69 -3.28
N MET A 168 3.87 10.10 -2.21
CA MET A 168 3.24 10.85 -1.13
C MET A 168 4.26 11.65 -0.31
N LEU A 169 5.45 11.10 -0.07
CA LEU A 169 6.53 11.79 0.62
C LEU A 169 7.12 12.96 -0.18
N LEU A 170 7.18 12.84 -1.52
CA LEU A 170 7.62 13.90 -2.42
C LEU A 170 6.64 15.08 -2.51
N GLY A 171 5.41 14.92 -2.02
CA GLY A 171 4.39 15.95 -2.04
C GLY A 171 3.64 15.99 -3.37
N LYS A 172 2.59 15.21 -3.47
CA LYS A 172 1.69 15.24 -4.63
C LYS A 172 0.88 16.53 -4.62
N SER A 173 0.81 17.21 -5.77
CA SER A 173 -0.04 18.39 -5.91
C SER A 173 -1.53 18.01 -5.98
N LEU A 174 -2.40 18.94 -5.63
CA LEU A 174 -3.83 18.85 -5.93
C LEU A 174 -4.03 18.78 -7.45
N GLY A 175 -5.05 18.01 -7.89
CA GLY A 175 -5.40 17.97 -9.30
C GLY A 175 -5.73 19.36 -9.85
N GLN A 176 -5.53 19.56 -11.16
CA GLN A 176 -5.73 20.85 -11.83
C GLN A 176 -7.12 21.44 -11.57
N ASP A 177 -8.17 20.60 -11.54
CA ASP A 177 -9.56 21.04 -11.27
C ASP A 177 -9.70 21.74 -9.90
N LYS A 178 -9.04 21.22 -8.87
CA LYS A 178 -9.07 21.82 -7.53
C LYS A 178 -8.19 23.06 -7.46
N MET A 179 -7.06 23.05 -8.16
CA MET A 179 -6.17 24.21 -8.24
C MET A 179 -6.86 25.39 -8.94
N SER A 180 -7.53 25.14 -10.08
CA SER A 180 -8.27 26.18 -10.80
C SER A 180 -9.41 26.75 -9.95
N LEU A 181 -10.15 25.88 -9.21
CA LEU A 181 -11.22 26.31 -8.30
C LEU A 181 -10.70 27.21 -7.16
N LEU A 182 -9.54 26.85 -6.59
CA LEU A 182 -8.91 27.65 -5.53
C LEU A 182 -8.43 29.00 -6.06
N ASN A 183 -7.77 29.00 -7.21
CA ASN A 183 -7.29 30.22 -7.85
C ASN A 183 -8.44 31.13 -8.25
N GLU A 184 -9.54 30.58 -8.81
CA GLU A 184 -10.74 31.32 -9.14
C GLU A 184 -11.39 31.94 -7.90
N LYS A 185 -11.38 31.19 -6.78
CA LYS A 185 -11.95 31.68 -5.53
C LYS A 185 -11.13 32.84 -4.93
N MET A 186 -9.78 32.77 -5.06
CA MET A 186 -8.89 33.86 -4.65
C MET A 186 -9.07 35.11 -5.53
N ARG A 187 -9.20 34.96 -6.83
CA ARG A 187 -9.42 36.07 -7.78
C ARG A 187 -10.80 36.76 -7.64
N LYS A 188 -11.76 36.10 -6.97
CA LYS A 188 -13.07 36.71 -6.67
C LYS A 188 -13.03 37.65 -5.47
N ASP A 189 -11.96 37.67 -4.71
CA ASP A 189 -11.79 38.62 -3.62
C ASP A 189 -11.49 40.01 -4.23
N PRO A 190 -12.28 41.07 -3.88
CA PRO A 190 -12.14 42.38 -4.46
C PRO A 190 -10.81 43.08 -4.16
N VAL A 191 -10.05 42.59 -3.19
CA VAL A 191 -8.73 43.11 -2.79
C VAL A 191 -7.59 42.44 -3.58
N VAL A 192 -7.86 41.32 -4.23
CA VAL A 192 -6.85 40.55 -4.99
C VAL A 192 -6.90 40.92 -6.46
N SER A 193 -5.88 41.58 -6.93
CA SER A 193 -5.71 41.99 -8.32
C SER A 193 -5.26 40.78 -9.18
N GLU A 194 -4.24 40.06 -8.76
CA GLU A 194 -3.76 38.89 -9.48
C GLU A 194 -3.19 37.80 -8.58
N VAL A 195 -3.27 36.53 -9.05
CA VAL A 195 -2.73 35.35 -8.36
C VAL A 195 -1.59 34.79 -9.18
N TYR A 196 -0.36 34.87 -8.64
CA TYR A 196 0.86 34.32 -9.23
C TYR A 196 1.27 33.03 -8.51
N LEU A 197 2.08 32.22 -9.19
CA LEU A 197 2.83 31.08 -8.64
C LEU A 197 2.04 30.22 -7.62
N ALA A 198 0.77 29.92 -7.91
CA ALA A 198 -0.03 29.06 -7.06
C ALA A 198 0.52 27.62 -7.05
N LYS A 199 0.84 27.13 -5.87
CA LYS A 199 1.39 25.78 -5.62
C LYS A 199 0.55 25.09 -4.55
N SER A 200 0.42 23.77 -4.70
CA SER A 200 -0.25 22.96 -3.68
C SER A 200 0.52 21.68 -3.40
N GLU A 201 0.37 21.16 -2.20
CA GLU A 201 1.02 19.96 -1.73
C GLU A 201 0.10 19.21 -0.77
N GLU A 202 -0.14 17.92 -1.04
CA GLU A 202 -0.89 17.05 -0.15
C GLU A 202 0.01 16.61 1.01
N LEU A 203 -0.40 16.93 2.24
CA LEU A 203 0.30 16.58 3.47
C LEU A 203 -0.19 15.26 4.06
N GLY A 204 -1.45 14.93 3.79
CA GLY A 204 -2.11 13.71 4.27
C GLY A 204 -3.55 13.64 3.76
N PRO A 205 -4.30 12.58 4.04
CA PRO A 205 -5.66 12.41 3.55
C PRO A 205 -6.54 13.59 3.91
N GLY A 206 -7.01 14.29 2.88
CA GLY A 206 -7.87 15.47 3.04
C GLY A 206 -7.17 16.72 3.58
N THR A 207 -5.86 16.68 3.84
CA THR A 207 -5.08 17.81 4.31
C THR A 207 -4.06 18.22 3.27
N PHE A 208 -4.09 19.47 2.86
CA PHE A 208 -3.18 20.01 1.85
C PHE A 208 -2.69 21.39 2.25
N ARG A 209 -1.50 21.74 1.77
CA ARG A 209 -0.97 23.09 1.81
C ARG A 209 -1.19 23.73 0.46
N TYR A 210 -1.70 24.96 0.46
CA TYR A 210 -1.78 25.83 -0.70
C TYR A 210 -0.93 27.06 -0.42
N ALA A 211 -0.13 27.48 -1.37
CA ALA A 211 0.67 28.69 -1.32
C ALA A 211 0.58 29.41 -2.65
N ALA A 212 0.32 30.71 -2.64
CA ALA A 212 0.29 31.55 -3.82
C ALA A 212 0.90 32.91 -3.50
N GLU A 213 1.46 33.55 -4.52
CA GLU A 213 1.82 34.95 -4.47
C GLU A 213 0.60 35.75 -4.99
N LEU A 214 0.19 36.75 -4.22
CA LEU A 214 -0.97 37.57 -4.53
C LEU A 214 -0.53 39.02 -4.73
N GLU A 215 -1.09 39.67 -5.74
CA GLU A 215 -1.05 41.11 -5.91
C GLU A 215 -2.31 41.71 -5.36
N PHE A 216 -2.17 42.78 -4.59
CA PHE A 216 -3.28 43.50 -3.98
C PHE A 216 -3.38 44.89 -4.58
N ASP A 217 -4.61 45.39 -4.81
CA ASP A 217 -4.88 46.75 -5.24
C ASP A 217 -4.60 47.77 -4.15
#